data_c037cf191fc1beb8be9671376e5ab671
#
_entry.id   c037cf191fc1beb8be9671376e5ab671
#
_cell.length_a   1.000
_cell.length_b   1.000
_cell.length_c   1.000
_cell.angle_alpha   90.00
_cell.angle_beta   90.00
_cell.angle_gamma   90.00
#
_symmetry.space_group_name_H-M   'P 1'
#
loop_
_entity.id
_entity.type
_entity.pdbx_description
1 polymer ?
#
loop_
_entity_poly.entity_id
_entity_poly.type
_entity_poly.pdbx_seq_one_letter_code
_entity_poly.pdbx_strand_id
1 'polypeptide(L)'
;MTIQEAIIARHSVRQYSSQPLSEEQANALRQQIVQSNAAKNLHMQLVQSDAKALSGILAKFLRFSGATNYIAMVGHQSPLLQENLGYEGERLVLLAQTLGLNTCWVGGSFSKNRNVRVERDEMYVAVIAIGHGLNQGKQHSSKPIETFADIKGAPDWFRRGVECAMLAPTAMNRQNFHFTLLPNNKVKATAKPAPFAGLDLGIAKLHFELGAGKENFTNSNFVN
;
A
#
# COMPACT_ATOMS: atom_id res chain seq x y z
N MET A 1 17.64 -7.41 -0.18
CA MET A 1 17.05 -6.11 -0.60
C MET A 1 16.63 -5.34 0.64
N THR A 2 17.03 -4.10 0.78
CA THR A 2 16.59 -3.18 1.85
C THR A 2 15.20 -2.62 1.54
N ILE A 3 14.54 -1.98 2.53
CA ILE A 3 13.24 -1.32 2.30
C ILE A 3 13.37 -0.16 1.31
N GLN A 4 14.45 0.60 1.34
CA GLN A 4 14.73 1.69 0.39
C GLN A 4 14.84 1.16 -1.06
N GLU A 5 15.55 0.06 -1.24
CA GLU A 5 15.62 -0.62 -2.55
C GLU A 5 14.26 -1.17 -2.97
N ALA A 6 13.46 -1.70 -2.03
CA ALA A 6 12.12 -2.20 -2.30
C ALA A 6 11.16 -1.09 -2.77
N ILE A 7 11.22 0.11 -2.19
CA ILE A 7 10.44 1.28 -2.62
C ILE A 7 10.68 1.60 -4.10
N ILE A 8 11.93 1.54 -4.54
CA ILE A 8 12.32 1.84 -5.93
C ILE A 8 11.91 0.70 -6.86
N ALA A 9 12.15 -0.56 -6.44
CA ALA A 9 11.94 -1.75 -7.26
C ALA A 9 10.46 -2.18 -7.38
N ARG A 10 9.63 -1.77 -6.41
CA ARG A 10 8.22 -2.16 -6.32
C ARG A 10 7.38 -1.52 -7.44
N HIS A 11 6.78 -2.33 -8.27
CA HIS A 11 5.77 -1.90 -9.24
C HIS A 11 4.52 -2.76 -9.17
N SER A 12 3.40 -2.27 -9.72
CA SER A 12 2.16 -3.04 -9.80
C SER A 12 2.29 -4.17 -10.83
N VAL A 13 2.28 -5.41 -10.35
CA VAL A 13 2.33 -6.62 -11.19
C VAL A 13 0.96 -7.29 -11.20
N ARG A 14 0.49 -7.67 -12.38
CA ARG A 14 -0.86 -8.24 -12.59
C ARG A 14 -0.84 -9.64 -13.19
N GLN A 15 0.34 -10.13 -13.59
CA GLN A 15 0.52 -11.47 -14.17
C GLN A 15 1.44 -12.27 -13.27
N TYR A 16 0.93 -13.38 -12.75
CA TYR A 16 1.62 -14.21 -11.77
C TYR A 16 1.80 -15.62 -12.30
N SER A 17 2.88 -16.27 -11.86
CA SER A 17 3.11 -17.69 -12.08
C SER A 17 2.26 -18.54 -11.12
N SER A 18 2.19 -19.83 -11.37
CA SER A 18 1.53 -20.80 -10.47
C SER A 18 2.40 -21.18 -9.27
N GLN A 19 3.61 -20.63 -9.13
CA GLN A 19 4.50 -20.92 -8.01
C GLN A 19 3.85 -20.50 -6.69
N PRO A 20 3.69 -21.40 -5.71
CA PRO A 20 3.14 -21.05 -4.42
C PRO A 20 4.10 -20.16 -3.62
N LEU A 21 3.58 -19.44 -2.63
CA LEU A 21 4.42 -18.80 -1.63
C LEU A 21 5.15 -19.87 -0.83
N SER A 22 6.43 -19.66 -0.52
CA SER A 22 7.13 -20.53 0.43
C SER A 22 6.58 -20.34 1.84
N GLU A 23 6.79 -21.33 2.71
CA GLU A 23 6.40 -21.23 4.12
C GLU A 23 7.07 -20.04 4.81
N GLU A 24 8.34 -19.77 4.49
CA GLU A 24 9.06 -18.62 5.02
C GLU A 24 8.40 -17.30 4.61
N GLN A 25 8.08 -17.13 3.31
CA GLN A 25 7.39 -15.95 2.78
C GLN A 25 6.01 -15.78 3.43
N ALA A 26 5.22 -16.85 3.50
CA ALA A 26 3.88 -16.81 4.09
C ALA A 26 3.93 -16.47 5.59
N ASN A 27 4.87 -17.05 6.33
CA ASN A 27 5.02 -16.78 7.77
C ASN A 27 5.50 -15.36 8.05
N ALA A 28 6.45 -14.82 7.27
CA ALA A 28 6.87 -13.43 7.41
C ALA A 28 5.69 -12.46 7.19
N LEU A 29 4.88 -12.70 6.16
CA LEU A 29 3.66 -11.91 5.89
C LEU A 29 2.63 -12.01 7.02
N ARG A 30 2.36 -13.23 7.54
CA ARG A 30 1.43 -13.44 8.66
C ARG A 30 1.88 -12.73 9.93
N GLN A 31 3.18 -12.79 10.25
CA GLN A 31 3.74 -12.07 11.41
C GLN A 31 3.56 -10.56 11.29
N GLN A 32 3.85 -9.98 10.12
CA GLN A 32 3.64 -8.56 9.90
C GLN A 32 2.15 -8.19 9.95
N ILE A 33 1.26 -9.03 9.40
CA ILE A 33 -0.20 -8.83 9.48
C ILE A 33 -0.66 -8.77 10.94
N VAL A 34 -0.20 -9.70 11.79
CA VAL A 34 -0.55 -9.72 13.22
C VAL A 34 -0.10 -8.43 13.91
N GLN A 35 1.12 -7.97 13.66
CA GLN A 35 1.66 -6.73 14.21
C GLN A 35 0.85 -5.50 13.75
N SER A 36 0.58 -5.40 12.46
CA SER A 36 -0.17 -4.30 11.86
C SER A 36 -1.63 -4.27 12.34
N ASN A 37 -2.28 -5.42 12.45
CA ASN A 37 -3.64 -5.54 12.96
C ASN A 37 -3.73 -5.04 14.40
N ALA A 38 -2.79 -5.46 15.26
CA ALA A 38 -2.74 -5.03 16.66
C ALA A 38 -2.46 -3.52 16.79
N ALA A 39 -1.56 -2.97 15.95
CA ALA A 39 -1.16 -1.56 16.03
C ALA A 39 -2.28 -0.58 15.64
N LYS A 40 -3.19 -0.97 14.75
CA LYS A 40 -4.20 -0.08 14.15
C LYS A 40 -5.63 -0.60 14.23
N ASN A 41 -5.88 -1.63 15.06
CA ASN A 41 -7.19 -2.29 15.19
C ASN A 41 -7.77 -2.68 13.83
N LEU A 42 -6.97 -3.41 13.04
CA LEU A 42 -7.32 -3.90 11.71
C LEU A 42 -7.60 -5.42 11.77
N HIS A 43 -8.11 -5.95 10.67
CA HIS A 43 -8.39 -7.38 10.50
C HIS A 43 -7.93 -7.87 9.12
N MET A 44 -6.71 -7.46 8.71
CA MET A 44 -6.11 -7.91 7.47
C MET A 44 -5.83 -9.42 7.52
N GLN A 45 -6.00 -10.11 6.39
CA GLN A 45 -5.89 -11.58 6.31
C GLN A 45 -5.14 -11.99 5.05
N LEU A 46 -4.14 -12.87 5.18
CA LEU A 46 -3.48 -13.52 4.05
C LEU A 46 -4.34 -14.72 3.61
N VAL A 47 -4.81 -14.70 2.38
CA VAL A 47 -5.53 -15.79 1.72
C VAL A 47 -4.65 -16.39 0.65
N GLN A 48 -4.50 -17.72 0.67
CA GLN A 48 -3.69 -18.47 -0.28
C GLN A 48 -4.55 -19.43 -1.09
N SER A 49 -4.09 -19.74 -2.32
CA SER A 49 -4.72 -20.74 -3.21
C SER A 49 -6.19 -20.45 -3.57
N ASP A 50 -6.57 -19.17 -3.65
CA ASP A 50 -7.90 -18.73 -4.05
C ASP A 50 -7.86 -17.96 -5.38
N ALA A 51 -8.05 -18.68 -6.47
CA ALA A 51 -8.09 -18.11 -7.82
C ALA A 51 -9.35 -17.27 -8.11
N LYS A 52 -10.41 -17.37 -7.27
CA LYS A 52 -11.72 -16.78 -7.57
C LYS A 52 -11.78 -15.30 -7.24
N ALA A 53 -11.04 -14.84 -6.24
CA ALA A 53 -11.11 -13.45 -5.78
C ALA A 53 -10.72 -12.44 -6.86
N LEU A 54 -9.78 -12.79 -7.74
CA LEU A 54 -9.23 -11.92 -8.79
C LEU A 54 -9.51 -12.44 -10.21
N SER A 55 -10.60 -13.20 -10.41
CA SER A 55 -10.98 -13.80 -11.70
C SER A 55 -12.17 -13.13 -12.41
N GLY A 56 -12.79 -12.10 -11.82
CA GLY A 56 -13.96 -11.42 -12.36
C GLY A 56 -13.71 -10.68 -13.68
N ILE A 57 -14.78 -10.24 -14.35
CA ILE A 57 -14.72 -9.54 -15.64
C ILE A 57 -13.81 -8.31 -15.57
N LEU A 58 -13.91 -7.52 -14.49
CA LEU A 58 -13.09 -6.31 -14.31
C LEU A 58 -11.61 -6.66 -14.06
N ALA A 59 -11.33 -7.77 -13.36
CA ALA A 59 -9.96 -8.27 -13.19
C ALA A 59 -9.34 -8.67 -14.54
N LYS A 60 -10.12 -9.32 -15.42
CA LYS A 60 -9.70 -9.65 -16.80
C LYS A 60 -9.43 -8.37 -17.61
N PHE A 61 -10.30 -7.37 -17.51
CA PHE A 61 -10.08 -6.07 -18.17
C PHE A 61 -8.78 -5.41 -17.71
N LEU A 62 -8.43 -5.52 -16.42
CA LEU A 62 -7.18 -5.05 -15.86
C LEU A 62 -5.99 -5.99 -16.13
N ARG A 63 -6.18 -7.04 -16.94
CA ARG A 63 -5.18 -8.03 -17.34
C ARG A 63 -4.60 -8.83 -16.18
N PHE A 64 -5.37 -9.07 -15.13
CA PHE A 64 -4.98 -9.99 -14.05
C PHE A 64 -5.00 -11.43 -14.56
N SER A 65 -3.92 -12.17 -14.28
CA SER A 65 -3.81 -13.62 -14.54
C SER A 65 -2.92 -14.28 -13.49
N GLY A 66 -3.25 -15.53 -13.14
CA GLY A 66 -2.44 -16.36 -12.24
C GLY A 66 -2.43 -15.94 -10.76
N ALA A 67 -3.10 -14.85 -10.39
CA ALA A 67 -3.16 -14.40 -9.00
C ALA A 67 -4.05 -15.32 -8.16
N THR A 68 -3.44 -16.12 -7.30
CA THR A 68 -4.12 -17.08 -6.40
C THR A 68 -3.95 -16.73 -4.93
N ASN A 69 -3.07 -15.79 -4.60
CA ASN A 69 -2.86 -15.33 -3.23
C ASN A 69 -3.11 -13.83 -3.14
N TYR A 70 -3.66 -13.39 -2.02
CA TYR A 70 -3.90 -11.98 -1.76
C TYR A 70 -3.97 -11.68 -0.26
N ILE A 71 -3.78 -10.43 0.10
CA ILE A 71 -4.05 -9.93 1.44
C ILE A 71 -5.37 -9.17 1.37
N ALA A 72 -6.36 -9.62 2.15
CA ALA A 72 -7.63 -8.95 2.30
C ALA A 72 -7.48 -7.76 3.26
N MET A 73 -7.86 -6.57 2.81
CA MET A 73 -7.76 -5.33 3.56
C MET A 73 -9.08 -5.07 4.27
N VAL A 74 -9.20 -5.63 5.48
CA VAL A 74 -10.39 -5.58 6.34
C VAL A 74 -10.06 -4.84 7.63
N GLY A 75 -11.02 -4.14 8.19
CA GLY A 75 -10.90 -3.52 9.51
C GLY A 75 -12.19 -2.85 9.97
N HIS A 76 -12.24 -2.47 11.25
CA HIS A 76 -13.39 -1.82 11.86
C HIS A 76 -13.68 -0.45 11.26
N GLN A 77 -14.95 -0.14 11.05
CA GLN A 77 -15.38 1.13 10.48
C GLN A 77 -14.92 2.30 11.35
N SER A 78 -14.14 3.19 10.75
CA SER A 78 -13.70 4.43 11.39
C SER A 78 -13.32 5.47 10.34
N PRO A 79 -13.26 6.76 10.67
CA PRO A 79 -12.80 7.80 9.75
C PRO A 79 -11.38 7.57 9.21
N LEU A 80 -10.53 6.88 9.97
CA LEU A 80 -9.14 6.60 9.62
C LEU A 80 -8.92 5.20 9.02
N LEU A 81 -9.97 4.39 8.86
CA LEU A 81 -9.83 3.00 8.40
C LEU A 81 -9.03 2.91 7.09
N GLN A 82 -9.42 3.66 6.08
CA GLN A 82 -8.75 3.59 4.78
C GLN A 82 -7.28 4.03 4.89
N GLU A 83 -7.00 5.09 5.63
CA GLU A 83 -5.65 5.59 5.83
C GLU A 83 -4.78 4.56 6.56
N ASN A 84 -5.30 3.97 7.63
CA ASN A 84 -4.60 2.92 8.37
C ASN A 84 -4.36 1.66 7.51
N LEU A 85 -5.35 1.22 6.73
CA LEU A 85 -5.19 0.11 5.79
C LEU A 85 -4.17 0.43 4.70
N GLY A 86 -4.16 1.65 4.17
CA GLY A 86 -3.16 2.09 3.19
C GLY A 86 -1.75 2.04 3.75
N TYR A 87 -1.56 2.61 4.93
CA TYR A 87 -0.26 2.69 5.60
C TYR A 87 0.29 1.29 5.95
N GLU A 88 -0.51 0.45 6.62
CA GLU A 88 -0.09 -0.88 7.05
C GLU A 88 -0.04 -1.87 5.87
N GLY A 89 -0.94 -1.74 4.92
CA GLY A 89 -0.93 -2.57 3.71
C GLY A 89 0.30 -2.30 2.83
N GLU A 90 0.72 -1.06 2.70
CA GLU A 90 1.94 -0.76 1.95
C GLU A 90 3.20 -1.27 2.66
N ARG A 91 3.20 -1.32 4.00
CA ARG A 91 4.27 -2.00 4.76
C ARG A 91 4.37 -3.48 4.36
N LEU A 92 3.24 -4.16 4.15
CA LEU A 92 3.20 -5.54 3.67
C LEU A 92 3.65 -5.65 2.20
N VAL A 93 3.30 -4.67 1.36
CA VAL A 93 3.76 -4.60 -0.03
C VAL A 93 5.28 -4.49 -0.11
N LEU A 94 5.88 -3.61 0.68
CA LEU A 94 7.33 -3.44 0.73
C LEU A 94 8.04 -4.67 1.32
N LEU A 95 7.48 -5.28 2.37
CA LEU A 95 7.98 -6.56 2.88
C LEU A 95 7.93 -7.65 1.80
N ALA A 96 6.82 -7.78 1.08
CA ALA A 96 6.69 -8.74 -0.01
C ALA A 96 7.78 -8.55 -1.07
N GLN A 97 8.06 -7.29 -1.44
CA GLN A 97 9.13 -6.96 -2.38
C GLN A 97 10.51 -7.40 -1.86
N THR A 98 10.80 -7.22 -0.56
CA THR A 98 12.08 -7.71 0.02
C THR A 98 12.20 -9.23 0.03
N LEU A 99 11.07 -9.94 0.05
CA LEU A 99 10.98 -11.41 -0.02
C LEU A 99 10.98 -11.94 -1.48
N GLY A 100 11.19 -11.08 -2.48
CA GLY A 100 11.18 -11.46 -3.89
C GLY A 100 9.80 -11.70 -4.48
N LEU A 101 8.74 -11.23 -3.80
CA LEU A 101 7.36 -11.31 -4.27
C LEU A 101 6.93 -10.01 -4.94
N ASN A 102 6.01 -10.11 -5.89
CA ASN A 102 5.39 -8.98 -6.54
C ASN A 102 3.96 -8.78 -6.03
N THR A 103 3.48 -7.55 -6.10
CA THR A 103 2.17 -7.17 -5.58
C THR A 103 1.41 -6.24 -6.53
N CYS A 104 0.10 -6.14 -6.30
CA CYS A 104 -0.74 -5.10 -6.89
C CYS A 104 -1.93 -4.78 -5.98
N TRP A 105 -2.13 -3.51 -5.67
CA TRP A 105 -3.35 -3.02 -5.03
C TRP A 105 -4.55 -3.13 -5.97
N VAL A 106 -5.69 -3.62 -5.43
CA VAL A 106 -6.95 -3.82 -6.15
C VAL A 106 -8.10 -3.30 -5.31
N GLY A 107 -8.64 -2.15 -5.67
CA GLY A 107 -9.69 -1.46 -4.91
C GLY A 107 -11.13 -1.88 -5.24
N GLY A 108 -11.49 -2.02 -6.50
CA GLY A 108 -12.90 -2.18 -6.90
C GLY A 108 -13.21 -3.39 -7.78
N SER A 109 -12.21 -4.22 -8.08
CA SER A 109 -12.33 -5.30 -9.07
C SER A 109 -12.05 -6.70 -8.50
N PHE A 110 -12.33 -6.90 -7.23
CA PHE A 110 -12.22 -8.20 -6.58
C PHE A 110 -13.59 -8.74 -6.15
N SER A 111 -13.71 -10.05 -6.04
CA SER A 111 -14.93 -10.71 -5.56
C SER A 111 -14.81 -10.99 -4.07
N LYS A 112 -15.76 -10.48 -3.29
CA LYS A 112 -15.89 -10.88 -1.88
C LYS A 112 -16.33 -12.33 -1.82
N ASN A 113 -15.63 -13.14 -1.05
CA ASN A 113 -15.92 -14.57 -0.92
C ASN A 113 -15.79 -15.04 0.54
N ARG A 114 -16.12 -16.31 0.80
CA ARG A 114 -16.15 -16.90 2.15
C ARG A 114 -14.76 -17.18 2.73
N ASN A 115 -13.70 -17.03 1.96
CA ASN A 115 -12.32 -17.23 2.43
C ASN A 115 -11.81 -16.05 3.26
N VAL A 116 -12.56 -14.94 3.29
CA VAL A 116 -12.25 -13.76 4.11
C VAL A 116 -13.35 -13.59 5.14
N ARG A 117 -12.95 -13.57 6.41
CA ARG A 117 -13.84 -13.27 7.52
C ARG A 117 -14.01 -11.76 7.64
N VAL A 118 -15.26 -11.31 7.67
CA VAL A 118 -15.63 -9.90 7.84
C VAL A 118 -16.72 -9.84 8.90
N GLU A 119 -16.45 -9.19 10.02
CA GLU A 119 -17.41 -9.02 11.10
C GLU A 119 -18.45 -7.95 10.76
N ARG A 120 -19.53 -7.86 11.57
CA ARG A 120 -20.68 -6.99 11.29
C ARG A 120 -20.32 -5.50 11.21
N ASP A 121 -19.33 -5.06 11.98
CA ASP A 121 -18.86 -3.67 12.09
C ASP A 121 -17.58 -3.41 11.30
N GLU A 122 -17.20 -4.34 10.43
CA GLU A 122 -16.01 -4.24 9.59
C GLU A 122 -16.34 -3.89 8.14
N MET A 123 -15.36 -3.33 7.46
CA MET A 123 -15.37 -3.10 6.03
C MET A 123 -14.25 -3.87 5.33
N TYR A 124 -14.58 -4.53 4.24
CA TYR A 124 -13.64 -5.09 3.29
C TYR A 124 -13.40 -4.05 2.18
N VAL A 125 -12.28 -3.34 2.27
CA VAL A 125 -12.01 -2.13 1.48
C VAL A 125 -11.32 -2.44 0.15
N ALA A 126 -10.30 -3.29 0.19
CA ALA A 126 -9.44 -3.59 -0.96
C ALA A 126 -8.77 -4.95 -0.79
N VAL A 127 -8.05 -5.41 -1.81
CA VAL A 127 -7.09 -6.51 -1.70
C VAL A 127 -5.73 -6.11 -2.23
N ILE A 128 -4.68 -6.76 -1.76
CA ILE A 128 -3.35 -6.72 -2.34
C ILE A 128 -3.09 -8.09 -2.96
N ALA A 129 -3.12 -8.20 -4.31
CA ALA A 129 -2.66 -9.40 -4.99
C ALA A 129 -1.17 -9.61 -4.71
N ILE A 130 -0.74 -10.86 -4.47
CA ILE A 130 0.64 -11.19 -4.10
C ILE A 130 1.06 -12.54 -4.68
N GLY A 131 2.31 -12.63 -5.16
CA GLY A 131 2.87 -13.87 -5.70
C GLY A 131 4.15 -13.65 -6.48
N HIS A 132 4.59 -14.68 -7.19
CA HIS A 132 5.73 -14.62 -8.09
C HIS A 132 5.28 -14.07 -9.44
N GLY A 133 5.68 -12.84 -9.77
CA GLY A 133 5.31 -12.17 -11.01
C GLY A 133 6.00 -12.77 -12.24
N LEU A 134 5.29 -12.81 -13.37
CA LEU A 134 5.87 -13.14 -14.68
C LEU A 134 6.70 -11.99 -15.28
N ASN A 135 6.64 -10.83 -14.65
CA ASN A 135 7.43 -9.63 -14.96
C ASN A 135 7.56 -8.77 -13.70
N GLN A 136 8.38 -7.74 -13.76
CA GLN A 136 8.60 -6.83 -12.62
C GLN A 136 7.74 -5.57 -12.66
N GLY A 137 6.77 -5.50 -13.58
CA GLY A 137 5.95 -4.31 -13.76
C GLY A 137 6.74 -3.16 -14.40
N LYS A 138 6.18 -1.95 -14.29
CA LYS A 138 6.82 -0.72 -14.78
C LYS A 138 6.59 0.40 -13.79
N GLN A 139 7.59 1.26 -13.63
CA GLN A 139 7.45 2.48 -12.87
C GLN A 139 6.33 3.35 -13.48
N HIS A 140 5.47 3.87 -12.64
CA HIS A 140 4.46 4.82 -13.07
C HIS A 140 5.08 6.19 -13.34
N SER A 141 4.42 7.00 -14.16
CA SER A 141 4.78 8.41 -14.32
C SER A 141 4.35 9.21 -13.10
N SER A 142 5.22 10.07 -12.61
CA SER A 142 4.91 10.99 -11.50
C SER A 142 4.65 12.40 -12.03
N LYS A 143 3.77 13.13 -11.34
CA LYS A 143 3.57 14.57 -11.53
C LYS A 143 4.81 15.33 -11.04
N PRO A 144 4.99 16.63 -11.40
CA PRO A 144 6.03 17.47 -10.84
C PRO A 144 5.93 17.54 -9.31
N ILE A 145 7.09 17.62 -8.62
CA ILE A 145 7.16 17.58 -7.15
C ILE A 145 6.35 18.70 -6.49
N GLU A 146 6.24 19.86 -7.14
CA GLU A 146 5.45 21.01 -6.68
C GLU A 146 3.95 20.73 -6.57
N THR A 147 3.48 19.64 -7.23
CA THR A 147 2.10 19.16 -7.06
C THR A 147 1.87 18.58 -5.66
N PHE A 148 2.92 18.05 -5.04
CA PHE A 148 2.85 17.31 -3.79
C PHE A 148 3.25 18.11 -2.56
N ALA A 149 4.06 19.17 -2.72
CA ALA A 149 4.50 20.03 -1.63
C ALA A 149 5.15 21.31 -2.15
N ASP A 150 5.10 22.37 -1.33
CA ASP A 150 6.05 23.48 -1.50
C ASP A 150 7.39 23.07 -0.86
N ILE A 151 8.38 22.87 -1.72
CA ILE A 151 9.72 22.43 -1.31
C ILE A 151 10.74 23.56 -1.27
N LYS A 152 10.35 24.81 -1.59
CA LYS A 152 11.26 25.95 -1.59
C LYS A 152 11.68 26.28 -0.16
N GLY A 153 13.00 26.16 0.10
CA GLY A 153 13.54 26.39 1.45
C GLY A 153 13.21 25.30 2.47
N ALA A 154 12.56 24.21 2.07
CA ALA A 154 12.29 23.09 2.95
C ALA A 154 13.58 22.32 3.29
N PRO A 155 13.68 21.72 4.48
CA PRO A 155 14.83 20.90 4.85
C PRO A 155 14.93 19.64 4.00
N ASP A 156 16.13 19.10 3.83
CA ASP A 156 16.41 17.95 2.96
C ASP A 156 15.59 16.72 3.33
N TRP A 157 15.36 16.46 4.62
CA TRP A 157 14.55 15.32 5.03
C TRP A 157 13.10 15.40 4.51
N PHE A 158 12.50 16.60 4.48
CA PHE A 158 11.16 16.82 3.96
C PHE A 158 11.11 16.58 2.45
N ARG A 159 12.08 17.12 1.71
CA ARG A 159 12.22 16.88 0.27
C ARG A 159 12.34 15.40 -0.03
N ARG A 160 13.26 14.67 0.65
CA ARG A 160 13.39 13.20 0.48
C ARG A 160 12.10 12.46 0.80
N GLY A 161 11.36 12.89 1.84
CA GLY A 161 10.05 12.33 2.18
C GLY A 161 9.06 12.48 1.03
N VAL A 162 8.96 13.68 0.43
CA VAL A 162 8.06 13.92 -0.73
C VAL A 162 8.50 13.13 -1.95
N GLU A 163 9.78 13.10 -2.29
CA GLU A 163 10.34 12.33 -3.41
C GLU A 163 10.04 10.83 -3.26
N CYS A 164 10.16 10.29 -2.06
CA CYS A 164 9.81 8.91 -1.78
C CYS A 164 8.29 8.67 -1.90
N ALA A 165 7.45 9.59 -1.40
CA ALA A 165 6.00 9.52 -1.54
C ALA A 165 5.54 9.56 -3.00
N MET A 166 6.27 10.20 -3.89
CA MET A 166 5.99 10.20 -5.34
C MET A 166 6.12 8.80 -5.96
N LEU A 167 6.80 7.85 -5.32
CA LEU A 167 6.89 6.45 -5.74
C LEU A 167 5.72 5.60 -5.23
N ALA A 168 4.87 6.14 -4.35
CA ALA A 168 3.72 5.45 -3.80
C ALA A 168 2.69 5.08 -4.89
N PRO A 169 2.17 3.83 -4.91
CA PRO A 169 1.09 3.50 -5.81
C PRO A 169 -0.20 4.20 -5.36
N THR A 170 -0.99 4.66 -6.33
CA THR A 170 -2.30 5.26 -6.07
C THR A 170 -3.35 4.72 -7.03
N ALA A 171 -4.61 4.74 -6.61
CA ALA A 171 -5.73 4.33 -7.44
C ALA A 171 -5.74 5.10 -8.77
N MET A 172 -5.67 4.37 -9.90
CA MET A 172 -5.61 4.93 -11.26
C MET A 172 -4.46 5.92 -11.48
N ASN A 173 -3.38 5.83 -10.70
CA ASN A 173 -2.24 6.76 -10.70
C ASN A 173 -2.66 8.24 -10.53
N ARG A 174 -3.70 8.49 -9.72
CA ARG A 174 -4.22 9.84 -9.53
C ARG A 174 -3.29 10.76 -8.79
N GLN A 175 -2.49 10.23 -7.85
CA GLN A 175 -1.50 11.01 -7.08
C GLN A 175 -2.12 12.28 -6.49
N ASN A 176 -3.22 12.12 -5.74
CA ASN A 176 -4.04 13.23 -5.23
C ASN A 176 -3.65 13.70 -3.83
N PHE A 177 -2.54 13.21 -3.28
CA PHE A 177 -2.04 13.59 -1.96
C PHE A 177 -1.19 14.86 -2.02
N HIS A 178 -1.08 15.54 -0.88
CA HIS A 178 -0.24 16.73 -0.71
C HIS A 178 0.29 16.82 0.72
N PHE A 179 1.56 17.23 0.86
CA PHE A 179 2.23 17.41 2.14
C PHE A 179 2.52 18.89 2.38
N THR A 180 2.22 19.36 3.57
CA THR A 180 2.55 20.73 4.02
C THR A 180 3.47 20.64 5.23
N LEU A 181 4.66 21.20 5.13
CA LEU A 181 5.58 21.35 6.25
C LEU A 181 5.04 22.41 7.21
N LEU A 182 4.97 22.06 8.48
CA LEU A 182 4.55 22.92 9.56
C LEU A 182 5.71 23.14 10.56
N PRO A 183 5.61 24.14 11.48
CA PRO A 183 6.61 24.33 12.53
C PRO A 183 6.86 23.05 13.35
N ASN A 184 8.03 22.96 13.97
CA ASN A 184 8.45 21.85 14.83
C ASN A 184 8.45 20.47 14.13
N ASN A 185 8.86 20.45 12.87
CA ASN A 185 8.93 19.21 12.05
C ASN A 185 7.59 18.45 11.99
N LYS A 186 6.48 19.15 12.11
CA LYS A 186 5.16 18.57 11.86
C LYS A 186 4.84 18.63 10.38
N VAL A 187 4.08 17.65 9.91
CA VAL A 187 3.65 17.57 8.50
C VAL A 187 2.15 17.34 8.46
N LYS A 188 1.45 18.19 7.73
CA LYS A 188 0.05 17.95 7.37
C LYS A 188 0.01 17.22 6.03
N ALA A 189 -0.58 16.03 6.03
CA ALA A 189 -0.82 15.25 4.82
C ALA A 189 -2.31 15.26 4.49
N THR A 190 -2.65 15.62 3.27
CA THR A 190 -4.03 15.70 2.79
C THR A 190 -4.20 15.00 1.46
N ALA A 191 -5.44 14.59 1.14
CA ALA A 191 -5.78 14.08 -0.19
C ALA A 191 -7.05 14.77 -0.72
N LYS A 192 -7.09 15.07 -2.01
CA LYS A 192 -8.31 15.54 -2.67
C LYS A 192 -9.34 14.41 -2.71
N PRO A 193 -10.63 14.70 -2.48
CA PRO A 193 -11.68 13.69 -2.50
C PRO A 193 -11.69 12.87 -3.80
N ALA A 194 -11.61 11.57 -3.67
CA ALA A 194 -11.70 10.61 -4.77
C ALA A 194 -11.98 9.20 -4.18
N PRO A 195 -12.45 8.24 -4.97
CA PRO A 195 -12.48 6.84 -4.53
C PRO A 195 -11.08 6.38 -4.09
N PHE A 196 -10.98 5.76 -2.93
CA PHE A 196 -9.74 5.29 -2.29
C PHE A 196 -8.73 6.38 -1.88
N ALA A 197 -9.13 7.66 -1.84
CA ALA A 197 -8.23 8.75 -1.48
C ALA A 197 -7.60 8.57 -0.08
N GLY A 198 -8.35 8.05 0.89
CA GLY A 198 -7.81 7.72 2.22
C GLY A 198 -6.77 6.60 2.17
N LEU A 199 -7.02 5.56 1.37
CA LEU A 199 -6.09 4.45 1.17
C LEU A 199 -4.78 4.96 0.53
N ASP A 200 -4.90 5.73 -0.56
CA ASP A 200 -3.77 6.34 -1.26
C ASP A 200 -2.95 7.27 -0.34
N LEU A 201 -3.64 8.01 0.55
CA LEU A 201 -2.98 8.89 1.53
C LEU A 201 -2.17 8.08 2.55
N GLY A 202 -2.72 6.98 3.06
CA GLY A 202 -2.00 6.09 3.98
C GLY A 202 -0.74 5.51 3.36
N ILE A 203 -0.84 5.04 2.11
CA ILE A 203 0.29 4.55 1.31
C ILE A 203 1.37 5.64 1.19
N ALA A 204 0.97 6.85 0.77
CA ALA A 204 1.88 7.97 0.60
C ALA A 204 2.55 8.42 1.91
N LYS A 205 1.83 8.38 3.05
CA LYS A 205 2.37 8.67 4.38
C LYS A 205 3.50 7.71 4.77
N LEU A 206 3.33 6.41 4.53
CA LEU A 206 4.40 5.44 4.81
C LEU A 206 5.64 5.71 3.95
N HIS A 207 5.46 5.94 2.66
CA HIS A 207 6.57 6.27 1.76
C HIS A 207 7.28 7.56 2.21
N PHE A 208 6.52 8.61 2.57
CA PHE A 208 7.08 9.86 3.10
C PHE A 208 7.94 9.61 4.34
N GLU A 209 7.42 8.88 5.33
CA GLU A 209 8.14 8.56 6.57
C GLU A 209 9.46 7.82 6.29
N LEU A 210 9.42 6.83 5.41
CA LEU A 210 10.60 6.05 5.03
C LEU A 210 11.65 6.89 4.29
N GLY A 211 11.20 7.83 3.45
CA GLY A 211 12.09 8.76 2.74
C GLY A 211 12.66 9.87 3.62
N ALA A 212 11.89 10.36 4.59
CA ALA A 212 12.34 11.38 5.53
C ALA A 212 13.42 10.86 6.49
N GLY A 213 13.38 9.56 6.81
CA GLY A 213 14.28 8.92 7.77
C GLY A 213 13.77 9.04 9.22
N LYS A 214 13.89 7.95 9.97
CA LYS A 214 13.38 7.86 11.36
C LYS A 214 14.00 8.87 12.32
N GLU A 215 15.21 9.28 12.06
CA GLU A 215 15.96 10.29 12.83
C GLU A 215 15.37 11.70 12.69
N ASN A 216 14.64 11.96 11.60
CA ASN A 216 14.03 13.27 11.32
C ASN A 216 12.52 13.27 11.53
N PHE A 217 11.86 12.14 11.24
CA PHE A 217 10.41 12.08 11.13
C PHE A 217 9.86 10.69 11.44
N THR A 218 8.74 10.64 12.15
CA THR A 218 7.97 9.42 12.40
C THR A 218 6.48 9.68 12.16
N ASN A 219 5.68 8.63 12.07
CA ASN A 219 4.24 8.75 11.86
C ASN A 219 3.53 9.66 12.90
N SER A 220 4.05 9.76 14.11
CA SER A 220 3.53 10.66 15.15
C SER A 220 3.74 12.16 14.84
N ASN A 221 4.56 12.50 13.86
CA ASN A 221 4.76 13.88 13.39
C ASN A 221 3.71 14.31 12.36
N PHE A 222 2.91 13.38 11.81
CA PHE A 222 1.75 13.78 11.02
C PHE A 222 0.67 14.40 11.91
N VAL A 223 0.09 15.49 11.41
CA VAL A 223 -1.07 16.16 12.02
C VAL A 223 -2.26 16.16 11.05
N ASN A 224 -3.46 16.17 11.61
CA ASN A 224 -4.72 16.18 10.85
C ASN A 224 -5.09 17.56 10.35
#